data_b31464d3beccab97282999d492ffd89c
#
_entry.id   b31464d3beccab97282999d492ffd89c
#
_cell.length_a   1.000
_cell.length_b   1.000
_cell.length_c   1.000
_cell.angle_alpha   90.00
_cell.angle_beta   90.00
_cell.angle_gamma   90.00
#
_symmetry.space_group_name_H-M   'P 1'
#
loop_
_entity.id
_entity.type
_entity.pdbx_description
1 polymer ?
#
loop_
_entity_poly.entity_id
_entity_poly.type
_entity_poly.pdbx_seq_one_letter_code
_entity_poly.pdbx_strand_id
1 'polypeptide(L)'
;MAEGLGNVVEMRGRQQALRVVDPAGLPIRERADEDLMLDHAQGVVEAFEELVRRHQKGVLNYTFRMVQNRQIAEELTQEVFIALVRNAQRYQPTAKFTTYLYTIASNIVSKEWLRRKRRPLLFSLSGGWGKGKDSEDDFDPLEHVGDERADVMVAFQRGEVSEAVNTALRELPEHQREAFVLRRFQDLSYEEIADVTNTPIGTVKSRVVRAERALRPLLDRFREYV
;
A
#
# COMPACT_ATOMS: atom_id res chain seq x y z
N MET A 1 -50.85 -45.70 27.28
CA MET A 1 -49.62 -46.05 28.00
C MET A 1 -48.43 -45.60 27.23
N ALA A 2 -47.60 -44.86 27.88
CA ALA A 2 -46.19 -44.48 27.58
C ALA A 2 -45.99 -43.55 26.39
N GLU A 3 -45.81 -42.26 26.56
CA GLU A 3 -44.61 -41.52 27.00
C GLU A 3 -43.44 -41.67 26.04
N GLY A 4 -43.12 -40.56 25.37
CA GLY A 4 -41.95 -40.38 24.58
C GLY A 4 -41.61 -38.89 24.49
N LEU A 5 -41.03 -38.33 25.56
CA LEU A 5 -40.47 -36.99 25.63
C LEU A 5 -39.30 -36.87 24.66
N GLY A 6 -39.51 -36.08 23.61
CA GLY A 6 -38.44 -35.69 22.69
C GLY A 6 -37.56 -34.62 23.31
N ASN A 7 -36.31 -34.96 23.50
CA ASN A 7 -35.23 -34.13 24.00
C ASN A 7 -34.92 -33.03 22.97
N VAL A 8 -35.25 -31.80 23.29
CA VAL A 8 -34.74 -30.62 22.55
C VAL A 8 -33.28 -30.43 22.95
N VAL A 9 -32.37 -30.91 22.12
CA VAL A 9 -30.94 -30.64 22.26
C VAL A 9 -30.68 -29.24 21.79
N GLU A 10 -30.46 -28.36 22.73
CA GLU A 10 -30.00 -26.99 22.60
C GLU A 10 -28.63 -26.99 21.89
N MET A 11 -28.60 -26.75 20.58
CA MET A 11 -27.35 -26.52 19.84
C MET A 11 -26.81 -25.13 20.18
N ARG A 12 -26.11 -25.03 21.30
CA ARG A 12 -25.15 -23.95 21.51
C ARG A 12 -23.96 -24.19 20.61
N GLY A 13 -24.01 -23.60 19.40
CA GLY A 13 -22.89 -23.51 18.48
C GLY A 13 -21.76 -22.69 19.09
N ARG A 14 -20.83 -23.34 19.77
CA ARG A 14 -19.49 -22.82 19.95
C ARG A 14 -18.84 -22.80 18.56
N GLN A 15 -18.75 -21.62 17.94
CA GLN A 15 -17.77 -21.35 16.92
C GLN A 15 -16.39 -21.49 17.60
N GLN A 16 -15.87 -22.70 17.66
CA GLN A 16 -14.45 -22.90 17.83
C GLN A 16 -13.82 -22.46 16.51
N ALA A 17 -13.28 -21.24 16.50
CA ALA A 17 -12.32 -20.84 15.50
C ALA A 17 -11.27 -21.94 15.44
N LEU A 18 -11.20 -22.63 14.30
CA LEU A 18 -10.12 -23.56 14.01
C LEU A 18 -8.83 -22.74 14.08
N ARG A 19 -8.15 -22.83 15.22
CA ARG A 19 -6.77 -22.35 15.32
C ARG A 19 -5.96 -23.25 14.40
N VAL A 20 -5.71 -22.79 13.19
CA VAL A 20 -4.67 -23.37 12.35
C VAL A 20 -3.37 -23.05 13.08
N VAL A 21 -2.88 -24.05 13.79
CA VAL A 21 -1.61 -23.97 14.51
C VAL A 21 -0.55 -24.16 13.43
N ASP A 22 0.27 -23.12 13.20
CA ASP A 22 1.53 -23.27 12.49
C ASP A 22 2.29 -24.47 13.06
N PRO A 23 2.92 -25.32 12.24
CA PRO A 23 3.80 -26.40 12.70
C PRO A 23 4.89 -25.94 13.68
N ALA A 24 5.30 -24.65 13.63
CA ALA A 24 6.27 -24.04 14.54
C ALA A 24 5.62 -23.46 15.83
N GLY A 25 4.28 -23.38 15.95
CA GLY A 25 3.57 -22.86 17.12
C GLY A 25 3.74 -21.36 17.36
N LEU A 26 4.24 -20.59 16.40
CA LEU A 26 4.50 -19.17 16.54
C LEU A 26 3.20 -18.36 16.66
N PRO A 27 3.15 -17.33 17.52
CA PRO A 27 2.07 -16.36 17.55
C PRO A 27 1.91 -15.67 16.17
N ILE A 28 0.69 -15.35 15.78
CA ILE A 28 0.40 -14.68 14.49
C ILE A 28 1.30 -13.46 14.23
N ARG A 29 1.59 -12.68 15.26
CA ARG A 29 2.43 -11.48 15.16
C ARG A 29 3.91 -11.74 14.86
N GLU A 30 4.37 -12.97 15.02
CA GLU A 30 5.78 -13.38 14.80
C GLU A 30 5.95 -14.17 13.51
N ARG A 31 4.86 -14.51 12.82
CA ARG A 31 4.89 -15.24 11.55
C ARG A 31 5.38 -14.38 10.40
N ALA A 32 6.02 -15.01 9.42
CA ALA A 32 6.36 -14.35 8.16
C ALA A 32 5.10 -13.97 7.37
N ASP A 33 5.18 -12.92 6.58
CA ASP A 33 4.04 -12.44 5.79
C ASP A 33 3.57 -13.46 4.76
N GLU A 34 4.48 -14.26 4.23
CA GLU A 34 4.21 -15.37 3.32
C GLU A 34 3.33 -16.44 4.00
N ASP A 35 3.65 -16.79 5.25
CA ASP A 35 2.89 -17.76 6.04
C ASP A 35 1.52 -17.21 6.42
N LEU A 36 1.45 -15.92 6.81
CA LEU A 36 0.17 -15.25 7.08
C LEU A 36 -0.73 -15.26 5.85
N MET A 37 -0.18 -15.07 4.66
CA MET A 37 -0.96 -15.09 3.44
C MET A 37 -1.48 -16.50 3.10
N LEU A 38 -0.69 -17.54 3.38
CA LEU A 38 -1.10 -18.94 3.24
C LEU A 38 -2.20 -19.31 4.26
N ASP A 39 -2.03 -18.87 5.52
CA ASP A 39 -3.05 -19.06 6.57
C ASP A 39 -4.37 -18.37 6.20
N HIS A 40 -4.29 -17.14 5.70
CA HIS A 40 -5.48 -16.43 5.20
C HIS A 40 -6.16 -17.20 4.06
N ALA A 41 -5.40 -17.77 3.14
CA ALA A 41 -5.95 -18.60 2.07
C ALA A 41 -6.68 -19.84 2.59
N GLN A 42 -6.34 -20.31 3.81
CA GLN A 42 -7.02 -21.40 4.51
C GLN A 42 -8.20 -20.92 5.38
N GLY A 43 -8.48 -19.61 5.40
CA GLY A 43 -9.62 -19.03 6.12
C GLY A 43 -9.29 -18.46 7.51
N VAL A 44 -8.01 -18.32 7.88
CA VAL A 44 -7.60 -17.67 9.13
C VAL A 44 -7.75 -16.16 8.99
N VAL A 45 -8.76 -15.58 9.62
CA VAL A 45 -9.09 -14.15 9.52
C VAL A 45 -8.02 -13.30 10.18
N GLU A 46 -7.54 -13.70 11.34
CA GLU A 46 -6.53 -12.99 12.13
C GLU A 46 -5.19 -12.84 11.38
N ALA A 47 -4.88 -13.78 10.48
CA ALA A 47 -3.70 -13.69 9.64
C ALA A 47 -3.81 -12.53 8.63
N PHE A 48 -4.99 -12.32 8.06
CA PHE A 48 -5.23 -11.19 7.19
C PHE A 48 -5.24 -9.85 7.94
N GLU A 49 -5.85 -9.81 9.12
CA GLU A 49 -5.83 -8.61 9.97
C GLU A 49 -4.39 -8.18 10.29
N GLU A 50 -3.51 -9.14 10.58
CA GLU A 50 -2.10 -8.86 10.83
C GLU A 50 -1.38 -8.35 9.58
N LEU A 51 -1.63 -8.92 8.39
CA LEU A 51 -1.09 -8.41 7.13
C LEU A 51 -1.55 -6.97 6.86
N VAL A 52 -2.84 -6.67 7.08
CA VAL A 52 -3.36 -5.29 6.96
C VAL A 52 -2.66 -4.37 7.95
N ARG A 53 -2.56 -4.76 9.22
CA ARG A 53 -1.90 -3.97 10.26
C ARG A 53 -0.45 -3.62 9.92
N ARG A 54 0.30 -4.55 9.33
CA ARG A 54 1.71 -4.34 8.93
C ARG A 54 1.85 -3.43 7.71
N HIS A 55 0.97 -3.61 6.73
CA HIS A 55 1.22 -3.08 5.38
C HIS A 55 0.31 -1.93 4.97
N GLN A 56 -0.84 -1.69 5.65
CA GLN A 56 -1.81 -0.66 5.23
C GLN A 56 -1.17 0.73 5.09
N LYS A 57 -0.29 1.10 6.02
CA LYS A 57 0.37 2.40 6.02
C LYS A 57 1.38 2.52 4.86
N GLY A 58 2.18 1.47 4.63
CA GLY A 58 3.12 1.45 3.51
C GLY A 58 2.41 1.55 2.16
N VAL A 59 1.31 0.80 1.99
CA VAL A 59 0.49 0.84 0.77
C VAL A 59 -0.18 2.20 0.60
N LEU A 60 -0.75 2.79 1.66
CA LEU A 60 -1.35 4.12 1.62
C LEU A 60 -0.33 5.19 1.24
N ASN A 61 0.86 5.15 1.83
CA ASN A 61 1.95 6.07 1.50
C ASN A 61 2.40 5.91 0.04
N TYR A 62 2.47 4.68 -0.46
CA TYR A 62 2.79 4.43 -1.85
C TYR A 62 1.71 4.99 -2.78
N THR A 63 0.45 4.62 -2.59
CA THR A 63 -0.67 5.09 -3.42
C THR A 63 -0.79 6.61 -3.38
N PHE A 64 -0.64 7.24 -2.21
CA PHE A 64 -0.66 8.69 -2.08
C PHE A 64 0.46 9.36 -2.89
N ARG A 65 1.70 8.90 -2.79
CA ARG A 65 2.81 9.44 -3.59
C ARG A 65 2.61 9.26 -5.09
N MET A 66 1.89 8.21 -5.49
CA MET A 66 1.58 7.98 -6.91
C MET A 66 0.50 8.91 -7.44
N VAL A 67 -0.61 9.10 -6.69
CA VAL A 67 -1.79 9.82 -7.19
C VAL A 67 -1.92 11.25 -6.68
N GLN A 68 -1.23 11.59 -5.58
CA GLN A 68 -1.19 12.91 -4.96
C GLN A 68 -2.60 13.46 -4.63
N ASN A 69 -3.51 12.58 -4.25
CA ASN A 69 -4.85 12.89 -3.79
C ASN A 69 -5.23 11.87 -2.72
N ARG A 70 -5.53 12.33 -1.51
CA ARG A 70 -5.76 11.49 -0.33
C ARG A 70 -6.94 10.54 -0.52
N GLN A 71 -8.07 11.07 -0.93
CA GLN A 71 -9.28 10.26 -1.10
C GLN A 71 -9.05 9.12 -2.09
N ILE A 72 -8.45 9.43 -3.24
CA ILE A 72 -8.14 8.42 -4.25
C ILE A 72 -7.09 7.42 -3.74
N ALA A 73 -6.10 7.88 -2.97
CA ALA A 73 -5.10 7.00 -2.38
C ALA A 73 -5.73 5.99 -1.40
N GLU A 74 -6.68 6.44 -0.58
CA GLU A 74 -7.45 5.59 0.34
C GLU A 74 -8.30 4.56 -0.42
N GLU A 75 -9.00 4.98 -1.48
CA GLU A 75 -9.77 4.10 -2.36
C GLU A 75 -8.88 3.02 -3.01
N LEU A 76 -7.73 3.43 -3.58
CA LEU A 76 -6.79 2.48 -4.20
C LEU A 76 -6.17 1.53 -3.16
N THR A 77 -5.89 2.03 -1.95
CA THR A 77 -5.40 1.18 -0.86
C THR A 77 -6.40 0.10 -0.49
N GLN A 78 -7.68 0.45 -0.38
CA GLN A 78 -8.75 -0.53 -0.15
C GLN A 78 -8.84 -1.54 -1.30
N GLU A 79 -8.75 -1.08 -2.57
CA GLU A 79 -8.73 -1.96 -3.73
C GLU A 79 -7.58 -2.97 -3.69
N VAL A 80 -6.38 -2.55 -3.22
CA VAL A 80 -5.22 -3.44 -3.06
C VAL A 80 -5.54 -4.57 -2.08
N PHE A 81 -6.06 -4.27 -0.89
CA PHE A 81 -6.38 -5.29 0.10
C PHE A 81 -7.56 -6.18 -0.34
N ILE A 82 -8.56 -5.62 -1.01
CA ILE A 82 -9.64 -6.42 -1.62
C ILE A 82 -9.08 -7.37 -2.69
N ALA A 83 -8.15 -6.91 -3.52
CA ALA A 83 -7.51 -7.76 -4.52
C ALA A 83 -6.65 -8.86 -3.86
N LEU A 84 -6.00 -8.55 -2.74
CA LEU A 84 -5.24 -9.53 -1.96
C LEU A 84 -6.15 -10.66 -1.48
N VAL A 85 -7.31 -10.34 -0.87
CA VAL A 85 -8.30 -11.32 -0.44
C VAL A 85 -8.81 -12.16 -1.61
N ARG A 86 -9.19 -11.52 -2.72
CA ARG A 86 -9.72 -12.23 -3.91
C ARG A 86 -8.72 -13.21 -4.53
N ASN A 87 -7.44 -12.92 -4.41
CA ASN A 87 -6.38 -13.75 -4.99
C ASN A 87 -5.71 -14.69 -3.98
N ALA A 88 -6.16 -14.74 -2.73
CA ALA A 88 -5.54 -15.52 -1.66
C ALA A 88 -5.34 -16.99 -2.03
N GLN A 89 -6.37 -17.63 -2.60
CA GLN A 89 -6.34 -19.04 -3.00
C GLN A 89 -5.35 -19.36 -4.14
N ARG A 90 -4.87 -18.33 -4.84
CA ARG A 90 -3.91 -18.48 -5.96
C ARG A 90 -2.50 -18.06 -5.57
N TYR A 91 -2.34 -17.55 -4.34
CA TYR A 91 -1.05 -17.10 -3.86
C TYR A 91 -0.06 -18.25 -3.77
N GLN A 92 1.14 -18.01 -4.26
CA GLN A 92 2.27 -18.93 -4.13
C GLN A 92 3.49 -18.13 -3.65
N PRO A 93 4.18 -18.54 -2.60
CA PRO A 93 5.32 -17.82 -2.02
C PRO A 93 6.59 -18.02 -2.86
N THR A 94 6.57 -17.62 -4.13
CA THR A 94 7.72 -17.71 -5.05
C THR A 94 8.65 -16.51 -4.95
N ALA A 95 8.21 -15.44 -4.30
CA ALA A 95 8.96 -14.22 -4.03
C ALA A 95 8.52 -13.67 -2.66
N LYS A 96 9.19 -12.61 -2.17
CA LYS A 96 8.76 -11.92 -0.95
C LYS A 96 7.33 -11.44 -1.05
N PHE A 97 6.59 -11.53 0.04
CA PHE A 97 5.20 -11.04 0.10
C PHE A 97 5.10 -9.56 -0.31
N THR A 98 6.05 -8.71 0.09
CA THR A 98 6.08 -7.31 -0.29
C THR A 98 6.16 -7.10 -1.80
N THR A 99 6.95 -7.91 -2.53
CA THR A 99 7.01 -7.86 -4.01
C THR A 99 5.65 -8.19 -4.61
N TYR A 100 4.96 -9.21 -4.11
CA TYR A 100 3.62 -9.57 -4.54
C TYR A 100 2.60 -8.47 -4.24
N LEU A 101 2.61 -7.91 -3.01
CA LEU A 101 1.74 -6.83 -2.58
C LEU A 101 1.90 -5.59 -3.47
N TYR A 102 3.14 -5.14 -3.70
CA TYR A 102 3.40 -3.96 -4.53
C TYR A 102 3.18 -4.22 -6.03
N THR A 103 3.23 -5.47 -6.50
CA THR A 103 2.77 -5.81 -7.85
C THR A 103 1.27 -5.55 -8.01
N ILE A 104 0.46 -5.93 -7.03
CA ILE A 104 -0.97 -5.61 -7.01
C ILE A 104 -1.18 -4.10 -6.98
N ALA A 105 -0.49 -3.39 -6.08
CA ALA A 105 -0.61 -1.94 -5.92
C ALA A 105 -0.20 -1.18 -7.20
N SER A 106 0.92 -1.55 -7.83
CA SER A 106 1.41 -0.98 -9.10
C SER A 106 0.39 -1.15 -10.23
N ASN A 107 -0.20 -2.34 -10.35
CA ASN A 107 -1.23 -2.61 -11.36
C ASN A 107 -2.49 -1.75 -11.15
N ILE A 108 -2.93 -1.55 -9.91
CA ILE A 108 -4.09 -0.73 -9.57
C ILE A 108 -3.79 0.75 -9.86
N VAL A 109 -2.64 1.27 -9.44
CA VAL A 109 -2.19 2.63 -9.72
C VAL A 109 -2.09 2.89 -11.23
N SER A 110 -1.52 1.95 -11.98
CA SER A 110 -1.39 2.07 -13.45
C SER A 110 -2.76 2.17 -14.14
N LYS A 111 -3.77 1.42 -13.66
CA LYS A 111 -5.16 1.54 -14.17
C LYS A 111 -5.74 2.92 -13.88
N GLU A 112 -5.49 3.48 -12.69
CA GLU A 112 -5.94 4.82 -12.32
C GLU A 112 -5.28 5.89 -13.20
N TRP A 113 -3.97 5.79 -13.48
CA TRP A 113 -3.30 6.71 -14.42
C TRP A 113 -3.92 6.66 -15.82
N LEU A 114 -4.20 5.46 -16.33
CA LEU A 114 -4.88 5.32 -17.63
C LEU A 114 -6.29 5.92 -17.58
N ARG A 115 -7.04 5.74 -16.49
CA ARG A 115 -8.36 6.33 -16.29
C ARG A 115 -8.31 7.85 -16.32
N ARG A 116 -7.34 8.46 -15.62
CA ARG A 116 -7.13 9.92 -15.59
C ARG A 116 -6.75 10.47 -16.97
N LYS A 117 -5.89 9.79 -17.70
CA LYS A 117 -5.50 10.19 -19.06
C LYS A 117 -6.66 10.16 -20.06
N ARG A 118 -7.64 9.27 -19.88
CA ARG A 118 -8.83 9.17 -20.74
C ARG A 118 -9.94 10.18 -20.38
N ARG A 119 -10.00 10.65 -19.13
CA ARG A 119 -11.00 11.63 -18.69
C ARG A 119 -11.02 12.95 -19.47
N PRO A 120 -9.92 13.59 -19.82
CA PRO A 120 -9.94 14.85 -20.58
C PRO A 120 -10.61 14.72 -21.95
N LEU A 121 -10.48 13.57 -22.62
CA LEU A 121 -11.11 13.32 -23.92
C LEU A 121 -12.64 13.25 -23.84
N LEU A 122 -13.20 12.71 -22.76
CA LEU A 122 -14.64 12.66 -22.53
C LEU A 122 -15.21 13.99 -22.06
N PHE A 123 -14.44 14.78 -21.26
CA PHE A 123 -14.85 16.10 -20.78
C PHE A 123 -14.82 17.14 -21.90
N SER A 124 -13.92 17.03 -22.88
CA SER A 124 -13.88 17.90 -24.05
C SER A 124 -15.08 17.70 -24.96
N LEU A 125 -15.75 16.54 -24.90
CA LEU A 125 -16.95 16.23 -25.68
C LEU A 125 -18.26 16.60 -24.96
N SER A 126 -18.24 16.82 -23.66
CA SER A 126 -19.44 17.09 -22.84
C SER A 126 -19.46 18.46 -22.17
N GLY A 127 -18.69 19.43 -22.64
CA GLY A 127 -18.75 20.85 -22.26
C GLY A 127 -19.01 21.13 -20.77
N GLY A 128 -17.97 21.35 -19.99
CA GLY A 128 -18.11 22.24 -18.85
C GLY A 128 -18.08 21.65 -17.44
N TRP A 129 -17.23 22.29 -16.67
CA TRP A 129 -17.27 22.54 -15.21
C TRP A 129 -16.62 21.53 -14.26
N GLY A 130 -15.69 22.09 -13.51
CA GLY A 130 -15.28 21.67 -12.18
C GLY A 130 -13.78 21.64 -11.98
N LYS A 131 -13.11 22.80 -11.80
CA LYS A 131 -11.94 22.87 -10.95
C LYS A 131 -12.39 22.47 -9.54
N GLY A 132 -12.25 21.20 -9.20
CA GLY A 132 -12.29 20.77 -7.82
C GLY A 132 -11.16 21.47 -7.07
N LYS A 133 -11.49 22.32 -6.13
CA LYS A 133 -10.58 22.77 -5.10
C LYS A 133 -10.10 21.51 -4.39
N ASP A 134 -8.84 21.15 -4.60
CA ASP A 134 -8.16 20.20 -3.73
C ASP A 134 -8.22 20.78 -2.31
N SER A 135 -8.98 20.16 -1.43
CA SER A 135 -8.91 20.45 0.00
C SER A 135 -7.52 20.04 0.44
N GLU A 136 -6.74 21.04 0.84
CA GLU A 136 -5.49 20.88 1.56
C GLU A 136 -5.79 20.26 2.94
N ASP A 137 -6.02 18.98 2.98
CA ASP A 137 -5.97 18.20 4.21
C ASP A 137 -4.50 17.82 4.44
N ASP A 138 -3.99 18.29 5.54
CA ASP A 138 -2.62 18.16 6.04
C ASP A 138 -2.32 16.68 6.38
N PHE A 139 -2.17 15.84 5.35
CA PHE A 139 -1.80 14.45 5.50
C PHE A 139 -0.27 14.33 5.42
N ASP A 140 0.38 14.20 6.57
CA ASP A 140 1.79 13.83 6.63
C ASP A 140 1.97 12.31 6.61
N PRO A 141 2.48 11.74 5.50
CA PRO A 141 2.80 10.30 5.41
C PRO A 141 3.90 9.87 6.39
N LEU A 142 4.61 10.81 7.02
CA LEU A 142 5.69 10.57 7.98
C LEU A 142 5.23 10.62 9.44
N GLU A 143 3.99 11.01 9.73
CA GLU A 143 3.46 11.28 11.08
C GLU A 143 3.51 10.08 12.06
N HIS A 144 4.04 8.94 11.65
CA HIS A 144 4.07 7.76 12.52
C HIS A 144 5.40 6.98 12.49
N VAL A 145 6.51 7.68 12.40
CA VAL A 145 7.79 7.08 12.79
C VAL A 145 8.16 7.65 14.15
N GLY A 146 7.70 6.96 15.19
CA GLY A 146 8.26 6.92 16.52
C GLY A 146 8.32 8.20 17.34
N ASP A 147 7.87 8.07 18.58
CA ASP A 147 8.18 8.87 19.75
C ASP A 147 7.28 10.09 20.01
N GLU A 148 6.37 9.92 20.98
CA GLU A 148 5.43 10.94 21.50
C GLU A 148 6.10 12.14 22.21
N ARG A 149 7.42 12.30 22.09
CA ARG A 149 8.20 13.40 22.67
C ARG A 149 8.98 14.21 21.65
N ALA A 150 8.66 14.09 20.37
CA ALA A 150 9.29 14.93 19.36
C ALA A 150 8.84 16.39 19.55
N ASP A 151 9.81 17.27 19.75
CA ASP A 151 9.64 18.72 19.80
C ASP A 151 8.72 19.18 18.63
N VAL A 152 7.73 20.02 18.93
CA VAL A 152 6.76 20.58 17.96
C VAL A 152 7.47 21.19 16.75
N MET A 153 8.67 21.77 16.97
CA MET A 153 9.52 22.30 15.91
C MET A 153 10.00 21.22 14.95
N VAL A 154 10.36 20.02 15.45
CA VAL A 154 10.80 18.89 14.63
C VAL A 154 9.63 18.31 13.84
N ALA A 155 8.43 18.26 14.43
CA ALA A 155 7.23 17.82 13.74
C ALA A 155 6.84 18.77 12.60
N PHE A 156 6.89 20.09 12.85
CA PHE A 156 6.64 21.11 11.83
C PHE A 156 7.65 21.03 10.67
N GLN A 157 8.95 20.91 10.98
CA GLN A 157 10.00 20.75 9.96
C GLN A 157 9.82 19.46 9.16
N ARG A 158 9.40 18.35 9.79
CA ARG A 158 9.09 17.10 9.09
C ARG A 158 7.91 17.26 8.12
N GLY A 159 6.87 18.00 8.52
CA GLY A 159 5.74 18.32 7.66
C GLY A 159 6.17 19.12 6.42
N GLU A 160 6.97 20.18 6.58
CA GLU A 160 7.49 20.97 5.47
C GLU A 160 8.36 20.14 4.50
N VAL A 161 9.23 19.27 5.03
CA VAL A 161 10.06 18.37 4.22
C VAL A 161 9.17 17.37 3.46
N SER A 162 8.17 16.81 4.13
CA SER A 162 7.23 15.84 3.51
C SER A 162 6.46 16.47 2.36
N GLU A 163 5.93 17.69 2.57
CA GLU A 163 5.21 18.43 1.54
C GLU A 163 6.13 18.79 0.36
N ALA A 164 7.34 19.25 0.64
CA ALA A 164 8.32 19.54 -0.40
C ALA A 164 8.69 18.32 -1.23
N VAL A 165 8.86 17.15 -0.58
CA VAL A 165 9.12 15.88 -1.26
C VAL A 165 7.93 15.48 -2.12
N ASN A 166 6.70 15.55 -1.59
CA ASN A 166 5.49 15.22 -2.34
C ASN A 166 5.30 16.16 -3.54
N THR A 167 5.57 17.45 -3.37
CA THR A 167 5.54 18.44 -4.47
C THR A 167 6.58 18.12 -5.53
N ALA A 168 7.82 17.85 -5.13
CA ALA A 168 8.89 17.48 -6.06
C ALA A 168 8.58 16.17 -6.82
N LEU A 169 7.96 15.19 -6.16
CA LEU A 169 7.53 13.95 -6.80
C LEU A 169 6.47 14.18 -7.88
N ARG A 170 5.63 15.22 -7.79
CA ARG A 170 4.65 15.56 -8.84
C ARG A 170 5.30 15.89 -10.17
N GLU A 171 6.47 16.48 -10.15
CA GLU A 171 7.21 16.88 -11.34
C GLU A 171 7.84 15.70 -12.10
N LEU A 172 7.94 14.53 -11.44
CA LEU A 172 8.51 13.34 -12.07
C LEU A 172 7.51 12.66 -13.02
N PRO A 173 7.98 12.16 -14.18
CA PRO A 173 7.22 11.21 -14.98
C PRO A 173 6.78 10.00 -14.14
N GLU A 174 5.54 9.51 -14.35
CA GLU A 174 4.90 8.46 -13.55
C GLU A 174 5.83 7.26 -13.27
N HIS A 175 6.46 6.70 -14.31
CA HIS A 175 7.33 5.52 -14.14
C HIS A 175 8.67 5.82 -13.43
N GLN A 176 9.16 7.05 -13.48
CA GLN A 176 10.34 7.46 -12.71
C GLN A 176 9.98 7.64 -11.24
N ARG A 177 8.83 8.28 -10.98
CA ARG A 177 8.25 8.43 -9.64
C ARG A 177 8.05 7.06 -8.99
N GLU A 178 7.42 6.13 -9.69
CA GLU A 178 7.17 4.78 -9.20
C GLU A 178 8.45 4.05 -8.82
N ALA A 179 9.42 3.97 -9.72
CA ALA A 179 10.68 3.30 -9.45
C ALA A 179 11.43 3.93 -8.26
N PHE A 180 11.41 5.26 -8.15
CA PHE A 180 12.00 5.99 -7.04
C PHE A 180 11.28 5.71 -5.72
N VAL A 181 9.94 5.76 -5.70
CA VAL A 181 9.15 5.54 -4.48
C VAL A 181 9.29 4.11 -3.98
N LEU A 182 9.23 3.11 -4.86
CA LEU A 182 9.45 1.71 -4.49
C LEU A 182 10.86 1.51 -3.90
N ARG A 183 11.88 2.19 -4.46
CA ARG A 183 13.27 2.06 -3.99
C ARG A 183 13.51 2.76 -2.66
N ARG A 184 12.99 3.98 -2.47
CA ARG A 184 13.37 4.88 -1.36
C ARG A 184 12.40 4.84 -0.17
N PHE A 185 11.14 4.48 -0.40
CA PHE A 185 10.11 4.49 0.64
C PHE A 185 9.56 3.10 0.96
N GLN A 186 9.82 2.12 0.09
CA GLN A 186 9.38 0.74 0.32
C GLN A 186 10.56 -0.24 0.41
N ASP A 187 11.80 0.26 0.34
CA ASP A 187 13.05 -0.49 0.47
C ASP A 187 13.19 -1.71 -0.45
N LEU A 188 12.50 -1.71 -1.61
CA LEU A 188 12.61 -2.77 -2.57
C LEU A 188 13.98 -2.72 -3.28
N SER A 189 14.56 -3.89 -3.55
CA SER A 189 15.74 -4.01 -4.41
C SER A 189 15.42 -3.67 -5.87
N TYR A 190 16.43 -3.43 -6.70
CA TYR A 190 16.20 -3.18 -8.12
C TYR A 190 15.58 -4.38 -8.84
N GLU A 191 15.92 -5.59 -8.41
CA GLU A 191 15.37 -6.86 -8.88
C GLU A 191 13.87 -6.93 -8.53
N GLU A 192 13.50 -6.70 -7.28
CA GLU A 192 12.11 -6.70 -6.83
C GLU A 192 11.28 -5.62 -7.56
N ILE A 193 11.85 -4.43 -7.79
CA ILE A 193 11.16 -3.38 -8.57
C ILE A 193 10.99 -3.80 -10.03
N ALA A 194 11.96 -4.51 -10.60
CA ALA A 194 11.84 -5.05 -11.95
C ALA A 194 10.67 -6.03 -12.06
N ASP A 195 10.52 -6.90 -11.08
CA ASP A 195 9.40 -7.85 -10.98
C ASP A 195 8.06 -7.11 -10.78
N VAL A 196 7.99 -6.17 -9.81
CA VAL A 196 6.80 -5.37 -9.51
C VAL A 196 6.30 -4.62 -10.75
N THR A 197 7.20 -3.98 -11.49
CA THR A 197 6.85 -3.10 -12.62
C THR A 197 6.89 -3.81 -13.98
N ASN A 198 7.19 -5.10 -13.99
CA ASN A 198 7.45 -5.90 -15.20
C ASN A 198 8.36 -5.17 -16.20
N THR A 199 9.51 -4.69 -15.70
CA THR A 199 10.43 -3.86 -16.45
C THR A 199 11.86 -4.35 -16.28
N PRO A 200 12.71 -4.38 -17.33
CA PRO A 200 14.10 -4.81 -17.21
C PRO A 200 14.86 -4.01 -16.13
N ILE A 201 15.67 -4.69 -15.33
CA ILE A 201 16.44 -4.10 -14.21
C ILE A 201 17.30 -2.90 -14.62
N GLY A 202 17.88 -2.91 -15.82
CA GLY A 202 18.65 -1.79 -16.36
C GLY A 202 17.78 -0.53 -16.56
N THR A 203 16.52 -0.74 -16.96
CA THR A 203 15.53 0.34 -17.08
C THR A 203 15.13 0.87 -15.71
N VAL A 204 14.91 -0.01 -14.73
CA VAL A 204 14.62 0.40 -13.34
C VAL A 204 15.74 1.26 -12.78
N LYS A 205 17.00 0.79 -12.86
CA LYS A 205 18.17 1.57 -12.42
C LYS A 205 18.22 2.97 -13.08
N SER A 206 18.01 3.04 -14.40
CA SER A 206 18.02 4.29 -15.10
C SER A 206 16.87 5.24 -14.70
N ARG A 207 15.68 4.70 -14.40
CA ARG A 207 14.53 5.47 -13.91
C ARG A 207 14.82 6.08 -12.53
N VAL A 208 15.37 5.29 -11.60
CA VAL A 208 15.74 5.77 -10.26
C VAL A 208 16.79 6.88 -10.35
N VAL A 209 17.88 6.67 -11.10
CA VAL A 209 18.94 7.68 -11.28
C VAL A 209 18.41 8.98 -11.90
N ARG A 210 17.51 8.89 -12.89
CA ARG A 210 16.89 10.07 -13.51
C ARG A 210 15.97 10.79 -12.50
N ALA A 211 15.20 10.06 -11.72
CA ALA A 211 14.36 10.62 -10.65
C ALA A 211 15.23 11.36 -9.63
N GLU A 212 16.28 10.73 -9.10
CA GLU A 212 17.21 11.36 -8.15
C GLU A 212 17.85 12.64 -8.71
N ARG A 213 18.26 12.61 -9.99
CA ARG A 213 18.84 13.80 -10.66
C ARG A 213 17.82 14.94 -10.77
N ALA A 214 16.56 14.63 -11.08
CA ALA A 214 15.50 15.62 -11.19
C ALA A 214 15.07 16.19 -9.83
N LEU A 215 15.04 15.36 -8.79
CA LEU A 215 14.65 15.76 -7.42
C LEU A 215 15.72 16.60 -6.73
N ARG A 216 17.00 16.35 -6.98
CA ARG A 216 18.12 17.00 -6.29
C ARG A 216 17.99 18.53 -6.22
N PRO A 217 17.78 19.28 -7.34
CA PRO A 217 17.68 20.74 -7.28
C PRO A 217 16.39 21.21 -6.56
N LEU A 218 15.32 20.41 -6.56
CA LEU A 218 14.06 20.76 -5.92
C LEU A 218 14.13 20.62 -4.40
N LEU A 219 14.99 19.72 -3.91
CA LEU A 219 15.15 19.39 -2.49
C LEU A 219 16.45 19.91 -1.88
N ASP A 220 17.26 20.67 -2.62
CA ASP A 220 18.59 21.14 -2.17
C ASP A 220 18.50 21.99 -0.90
N ARG A 221 17.44 22.78 -0.72
CA ARG A 221 17.18 23.56 0.50
C ARG A 221 16.94 22.71 1.76
N PHE A 222 16.63 21.44 1.60
CA PHE A 222 16.38 20.50 2.69
C PHE A 222 17.54 19.52 2.90
N ARG A 223 18.69 19.76 2.29
CA ARG A 223 19.85 18.86 2.30
C ARG A 223 20.38 18.56 3.71
N GLU A 224 20.16 19.45 4.66
CA GLU A 224 20.57 19.29 6.06
C GLU A 224 19.62 18.39 6.85
N TYR A 225 18.45 18.02 6.29
CA TYR A 225 17.40 17.21 6.93
C TYR A 225 17.24 15.83 6.32
N VAL A 226 18.02 15.47 5.30
CA VAL A 226 18.04 14.20 4.59
C VAL A 226 19.43 13.59 4.72
#